data_4d5aa1f322b997185acbdd05554d0a48
#
_entry.id   4d5aa1f322b997185acbdd05554d0a48
#
_cell.length_a   1.000
_cell.length_b   1.000
_cell.length_c   1.000
_cell.angle_alpha   90.00
_cell.angle_beta   90.00
_cell.angle_gamma   90.00
#
_symmetry.space_group_name_H-M   'P 1'
#
loop_
_entity.id
_entity.type
_entity.pdbx_description
1 polymer ?
#
loop_
_entity_poly.entity_id
_entity_poly.type
_entity_poly.pdbx_seq_one_letter_code
_entity_poly.pdbx_strand_id
1 'polypeptide(L)'
;MMEKQKILFVTGKGGVGKSAVAASLALSLSSEDKRVLLVEFGEESFYSDYLNLSGAGETRKLNDSVDIALWSGHGSLKRYIAHYLKLDKLVDMFVENKVMRALIGAAPGLKELSLLGRVTSGARNFGPPLHYDYIVVDAYATGHLLALLRAPVGMYEVIQYGPMGKQCAAINQVIADKSVCKFLIVTLAEDLPVEESIELSEALKIEFNASPEIIVN
;
A
#
# COMPACT_ATOMS: atom_id res chain seq x y z
N MET A 1 -15.99 -21.18 2.02
CA MET A 1 -14.69 -20.81 1.43
C MET A 1 -14.46 -19.36 1.86
N MET A 2 -13.45 -19.06 2.65
CA MET A 2 -13.18 -17.67 3.04
C MET A 2 -12.91 -16.85 1.79
N GLU A 3 -13.62 -15.73 1.63
CA GLU A 3 -13.42 -14.83 0.52
C GLU A 3 -12.00 -14.26 0.59
N LYS A 4 -11.28 -14.22 -0.54
CA LYS A 4 -9.92 -13.68 -0.56
C LYS A 4 -9.95 -12.20 -0.22
N GLN A 5 -9.03 -11.73 0.64
CA GLN A 5 -8.82 -10.33 0.90
C GLN A 5 -8.67 -9.53 -0.41
N LYS A 6 -9.32 -8.38 -0.51
CA LYS A 6 -9.25 -7.49 -1.66
C LYS A 6 -8.39 -6.27 -1.33
N ILE A 7 -7.60 -5.83 -2.29
CA ILE A 7 -6.74 -4.65 -2.19
C ILE A 7 -7.15 -3.64 -3.27
N LEU A 8 -7.49 -2.43 -2.86
CA LEU A 8 -7.97 -1.36 -3.72
C LEU A 8 -7.01 -0.17 -3.60
N PHE A 9 -6.19 0.06 -4.63
CA PHE A 9 -5.34 1.24 -4.71
C PHE A 9 -6.13 2.41 -5.29
N VAL A 10 -6.29 3.48 -4.53
CA VAL A 10 -6.88 4.75 -4.99
C VAL A 10 -5.74 5.71 -5.29
N THR A 11 -5.62 6.15 -6.52
CA THR A 11 -4.52 6.97 -7.03
C THR A 11 -5.02 8.04 -8.00
N GLY A 12 -4.14 8.82 -8.56
CA GLY A 12 -4.40 9.90 -9.51
C GLY A 12 -3.48 11.09 -9.26
N LYS A 13 -3.64 12.17 -10.00
CA LYS A 13 -2.88 13.41 -9.87
C LYS A 13 -3.00 14.00 -8.45
N GLY A 14 -2.05 14.84 -8.05
CA GLY A 14 -2.16 15.64 -6.82
C GLY A 14 -3.39 16.58 -6.87
N GLY A 15 -4.16 16.66 -5.79
CA GLY A 15 -5.28 17.58 -5.66
C GLY A 15 -6.62 17.12 -6.25
N VAL A 16 -6.71 15.98 -6.91
CA VAL A 16 -7.97 15.49 -7.54
C VAL A 16 -8.98 14.87 -6.57
N GLY A 17 -8.70 14.85 -5.26
CA GLY A 17 -9.63 14.32 -4.25
C GLY A 17 -9.45 12.82 -3.94
N LYS A 18 -8.29 12.22 -4.23
CA LYS A 18 -7.99 10.80 -3.94
C LYS A 18 -8.37 10.37 -2.53
N SER A 19 -7.94 11.13 -1.52
CA SER A 19 -8.17 10.81 -0.10
C SER A 19 -9.65 10.81 0.26
N ALA A 20 -10.44 11.74 -0.29
CA ALA A 20 -11.89 11.78 -0.11
C ALA A 20 -12.56 10.55 -0.75
N VAL A 21 -12.14 10.17 -1.96
CA VAL A 21 -12.65 8.97 -2.64
C VAL A 21 -12.25 7.71 -1.89
N ALA A 22 -11.01 7.60 -1.41
CA ALA A 22 -10.54 6.45 -0.64
C ALA A 22 -11.32 6.28 0.68
N ALA A 23 -11.56 7.36 1.42
CA ALA A 23 -12.37 7.33 2.64
C ALA A 23 -13.82 6.94 2.36
N SER A 24 -14.43 7.53 1.32
CA SER A 24 -15.80 7.21 0.91
C SER A 24 -15.95 5.75 0.50
N LEU A 25 -14.98 5.22 -0.24
CA LEU A 25 -14.93 3.82 -0.62
C LEU A 25 -14.82 2.90 0.60
N ALA A 26 -13.93 3.20 1.53
CA ALA A 26 -13.78 2.43 2.76
C ALA A 26 -15.08 2.39 3.59
N LEU A 27 -15.75 3.53 3.73
CA LEU A 27 -17.03 3.63 4.41
C LEU A 27 -18.15 2.87 3.67
N SER A 28 -18.18 2.94 2.35
CA SER A 28 -19.16 2.20 1.53
C SER A 28 -19.01 0.70 1.69
N LEU A 29 -17.78 0.19 1.61
CA LEU A 29 -17.50 -1.24 1.78
C LEU A 29 -17.85 -1.76 3.18
N SER A 30 -17.72 -0.93 4.21
CA SER A 30 -18.02 -1.31 5.59
C SER A 30 -19.52 -1.50 5.85
N SER A 31 -20.39 -0.94 5.01
CA SER A 31 -21.84 -1.12 5.11
C SER A 31 -22.32 -2.52 4.76
N GLU A 32 -21.44 -3.35 4.20
CA GLU A 32 -21.70 -4.76 3.82
C GLU A 32 -21.24 -5.77 4.88
N ASP A 33 -21.17 -5.39 6.15
CA ASP A 33 -20.60 -6.18 7.26
C ASP A 33 -19.15 -6.64 7.01
N LYS A 34 -18.40 -5.86 6.24
CA LYS A 34 -16.99 -6.13 5.92
C LYS A 34 -16.06 -5.31 6.79
N ARG A 35 -14.95 -5.92 7.21
CA ARG A 35 -13.87 -5.21 7.88
C ARG A 35 -12.94 -4.56 6.87
N VAL A 36 -12.76 -3.26 6.98
CA VAL A 36 -11.97 -2.45 6.04
C VAL A 36 -10.82 -1.79 6.76
N LEU A 37 -9.63 -1.87 6.17
CA LEU A 37 -8.48 -1.05 6.56
C LEU A 37 -8.25 0.01 5.49
N LEU A 38 -8.35 1.28 5.87
CA LEU A 38 -7.91 2.41 5.06
C LEU A 38 -6.46 2.73 5.41
N VAL A 39 -5.58 2.67 4.44
CA VAL A 39 -4.14 2.87 4.62
C VAL A 39 -3.68 4.12 3.91
N GLU A 40 -3.04 5.03 4.64
CA GLU A 40 -2.26 6.15 4.08
C GLU A 40 -0.79 5.77 4.02
N PHE A 41 -0.10 6.19 2.98
CA PHE A 41 1.36 6.13 2.88
C PHE A 41 1.98 7.49 3.14
N GLY A 42 2.79 7.60 4.19
CA GLY A 42 3.46 8.86 4.54
C GLY A 42 3.95 8.90 5.97
N GLU A 43 4.41 10.07 6.37
CA GLU A 43 4.84 10.37 7.74
C GLU A 43 3.77 11.21 8.48
N GLU A 44 2.90 11.90 7.76
CA GLU A 44 1.81 12.73 8.28
C GLU A 44 0.47 12.22 7.76
N SER A 45 -0.56 12.23 8.59
CA SER A 45 -1.88 11.70 8.27
C SER A 45 -2.81 12.82 7.82
N PHE A 46 -3.30 12.73 6.59
CA PHE A 46 -4.38 13.57 6.11
C PHE A 46 -5.67 13.36 6.92
N TYR A 47 -6.01 12.11 7.23
CA TYR A 47 -7.27 11.80 7.93
C TYR A 47 -7.28 12.21 9.40
N SER A 48 -6.11 12.28 10.06
CA SER A 48 -6.03 12.74 11.46
C SER A 48 -6.58 14.14 11.62
N ASP A 49 -6.28 15.03 10.69
CA ASP A 49 -6.70 16.44 10.75
C ASP A 49 -8.18 16.60 10.38
N TYR A 50 -8.65 15.84 9.39
CA TYR A 50 -10.04 15.93 8.91
C TYR A 50 -11.05 15.19 9.78
N LEU A 51 -10.66 14.04 10.35
CA LEU A 51 -11.60 13.17 11.08
C LEU A 51 -11.41 13.26 12.59
N ASN A 52 -10.57 14.17 13.09
CA ASN A 52 -10.26 14.32 14.52
C ASN A 52 -9.92 12.97 15.17
N LEU A 53 -9.20 12.12 14.49
CA LEU A 53 -8.83 10.81 14.98
C LEU A 53 -7.93 10.95 16.21
N SER A 54 -8.46 10.65 17.36
CA SER A 54 -7.72 10.68 18.62
C SER A 54 -6.95 9.36 18.81
N GLY A 55 -5.83 9.45 19.54
CA GLY A 55 -5.05 8.29 19.96
C GLY A 55 -3.66 8.24 19.32
N ALA A 56 -2.76 7.62 20.08
CA ALA A 56 -1.41 7.32 19.60
C ALA A 56 -1.39 5.90 19.05
N GLY A 57 -0.82 5.72 17.86
CA GLY A 57 -0.67 4.40 17.28
C GLY A 57 -0.76 4.41 15.77
N GLU A 58 -0.29 3.33 15.19
CA GLU A 58 -0.22 3.16 13.75
C GLU A 58 -1.59 2.90 13.12
N THR A 59 -2.53 2.34 13.90
CA THR A 59 -3.89 2.02 13.45
C THR A 59 -4.89 2.62 14.43
N ARG A 60 -5.88 3.33 13.92
CA ARG A 60 -6.94 4.01 14.69
C ARG A 60 -8.30 3.59 14.16
N LYS A 61 -9.28 3.50 15.05
CA LYS A 61 -10.66 3.20 14.66
C LYS A 61 -11.35 4.46 14.12
N LEU A 62 -11.99 4.33 12.96
CA LEU A 62 -12.95 5.30 12.47
C LEU A 62 -14.37 4.93 12.95
N ASN A 63 -14.71 3.64 12.84
CA ASN A 63 -15.94 3.04 13.36
C ASN A 63 -15.70 1.55 13.68
N ASP A 64 -16.76 0.78 13.94
CA ASP A 64 -16.61 -0.64 14.31
C ASP A 64 -16.10 -1.52 13.17
N SER A 65 -16.25 -1.11 11.93
CA SER A 65 -15.88 -1.88 10.74
C SER A 65 -14.71 -1.28 9.94
N VAL A 66 -14.33 -0.01 10.20
CA VAL A 66 -13.25 0.68 9.49
C VAL A 66 -12.15 1.10 10.45
N ASP A 67 -10.97 0.61 10.20
CA ASP A 67 -9.74 1.09 10.81
C ASP A 67 -8.94 1.94 9.81
N ILE A 68 -8.23 2.97 10.29
CA ILE A 68 -7.33 3.81 9.50
C ILE A 68 -5.90 3.61 9.98
N ALA A 69 -4.98 3.45 9.06
CA ALA A 69 -3.56 3.27 9.37
C ALA A 69 -2.68 4.21 8.56
N LEU A 70 -1.71 4.83 9.23
CA LEU A 70 -0.64 5.59 8.59
C LEU A 70 0.62 4.73 8.55
N TRP A 71 1.10 4.42 7.35
CA TRP A 71 2.28 3.59 7.16
C TRP A 71 3.39 4.34 6.46
N SER A 72 4.53 4.50 7.15
CA SER A 72 5.75 4.96 6.53
C SER A 72 6.58 3.78 6.00
N GLY A 73 7.42 4.06 5.01
CA GLY A 73 8.34 3.06 4.47
C GLY A 73 9.31 2.53 5.53
N HIS A 74 9.79 3.42 6.41
CA HIS A 74 10.68 3.04 7.53
C HIS A 74 9.96 2.17 8.57
N GLY A 75 8.76 2.56 9.00
CA GLY A 75 7.95 1.80 9.95
C GLY A 75 7.55 0.43 9.40
N SER A 76 7.21 0.35 8.11
CA SER A 76 6.87 -0.91 7.45
C SER A 76 8.06 -1.84 7.34
N LEU A 77 9.25 -1.32 7.03
CA LEU A 77 10.49 -2.12 7.02
C LEU A 77 10.83 -2.66 8.42
N LYS A 78 10.72 -1.83 9.44
CA LYS A 78 10.93 -2.24 10.84
C LYS A 78 10.01 -3.38 11.24
N ARG A 79 8.69 -3.27 10.95
CA ARG A 79 7.74 -4.35 11.21
C ARG A 79 8.03 -5.62 10.42
N TYR A 80 8.49 -5.48 9.18
CA TYR A 80 8.83 -6.61 8.35
C TYR A 80 10.02 -7.38 8.92
N ILE A 81 11.07 -6.66 9.34
CA ILE A 81 12.26 -7.23 10.01
C ILE A 81 11.88 -7.89 11.34
N ALA A 82 11.04 -7.24 12.16
CA ALA A 82 10.54 -7.77 13.42
C ALA A 82 9.82 -9.12 13.25
N HIS A 83 8.94 -9.19 12.24
CA HIS A 83 8.21 -10.41 11.91
C HIS A 83 9.15 -11.56 11.53
N TYR A 84 10.22 -11.28 10.77
CA TYR A 84 11.21 -12.29 10.39
C TYR A 84 12.10 -12.76 11.54
N LEU A 85 12.57 -11.83 12.35
CA LEU A 85 13.51 -12.15 13.43
C LEU A 85 12.81 -12.74 14.66
N LYS A 86 11.49 -12.60 14.79
CA LYS A 86 10.67 -12.99 15.95
C LYS A 86 11.19 -12.40 17.29
N LEU A 87 11.89 -11.26 17.23
CA LEU A 87 12.62 -10.64 18.35
C LEU A 87 12.44 -9.11 18.33
N ASP A 88 11.27 -8.63 18.77
CA ASP A 88 10.90 -7.21 18.70
C ASP A 88 11.95 -6.28 19.37
N LYS A 89 12.51 -6.69 20.50
CA LYS A 89 13.48 -5.87 21.25
C LYS A 89 14.85 -5.71 20.57
N LEU A 90 15.26 -6.65 19.73
CA LEU A 90 16.55 -6.57 19.01
C LEU A 90 16.40 -5.79 17.70
N VAL A 91 15.19 -5.70 17.17
CA VAL A 91 14.92 -4.98 15.92
C VAL A 91 15.19 -3.49 16.07
N ASP A 92 14.76 -2.88 17.17
CA ASP A 92 15.00 -1.47 17.46
C ASP A 92 16.49 -1.16 17.46
N MET A 93 17.27 -1.94 18.21
CA MET A 93 18.71 -1.79 18.27
C MET A 93 19.40 -2.02 16.92
N PHE A 94 18.89 -2.95 16.10
CA PHE A 94 19.44 -3.27 14.79
C PHE A 94 19.09 -2.21 13.73
N VAL A 95 17.82 -1.78 13.66
CA VAL A 95 17.34 -0.81 12.66
C VAL A 95 17.79 0.62 13.02
N GLU A 96 17.96 0.95 14.31
CA GLU A 96 18.43 2.26 14.77
C GLU A 96 19.95 2.42 14.71
N ASN A 97 20.69 1.35 14.46
CA ASN A 97 22.13 1.42 14.25
C ASN A 97 22.44 2.33 13.03
N LYS A 98 23.42 3.24 13.19
CA LYS A 98 23.81 4.20 12.14
C LYS A 98 24.19 3.53 10.81
N VAL A 99 24.91 2.40 10.88
CA VAL A 99 25.33 1.64 9.70
C VAL A 99 24.13 1.02 9.00
N MET A 100 23.20 0.43 9.76
CA MET A 100 21.99 -0.17 9.19
C MET A 100 21.07 0.89 8.58
N ARG A 101 20.90 2.05 9.21
CA ARG A 101 20.16 3.18 8.62
C ARG A 101 20.78 3.67 7.30
N ALA A 102 22.11 3.72 7.24
CA ALA A 102 22.81 4.08 6.01
C ALA A 102 22.60 3.04 4.90
N LEU A 103 22.65 1.74 5.24
CA LEU A 103 22.38 0.64 4.30
C LEU A 103 20.93 0.67 3.80
N ILE A 104 19.97 0.84 4.70
CA ILE A 104 18.54 0.96 4.35
C ILE A 104 18.29 2.20 3.47
N GLY A 105 18.97 3.31 3.79
CA GLY A 105 18.87 4.54 2.98
C GLY A 105 19.53 4.43 1.61
N ALA A 106 20.54 3.59 1.48
CA ALA A 106 21.27 3.35 0.23
C ALA A 106 20.65 2.26 -0.65
N ALA A 107 19.70 1.46 -0.12
CA ALA A 107 19.04 0.38 -0.85
C ALA A 107 17.76 0.89 -1.52
N PRO A 108 17.80 1.24 -2.81
CA PRO A 108 16.63 1.74 -3.51
C PRO A 108 15.53 0.67 -3.55
N GLY A 109 14.30 1.09 -3.35
CA GLY A 109 13.13 0.21 -3.43
C GLY A 109 12.84 -0.63 -2.18
N LEU A 110 13.69 -0.64 -1.16
CA LEU A 110 13.50 -1.47 0.03
C LEU A 110 12.32 -0.99 0.90
N LYS A 111 12.12 0.32 1.00
CA LYS A 111 10.99 0.94 1.71
C LYS A 111 9.67 0.65 0.97
N GLU A 112 9.68 0.82 -0.32
CA GLU A 112 8.56 0.55 -1.22
C GLU A 112 8.17 -0.93 -1.18
N LEU A 113 9.16 -1.82 -1.27
CA LEU A 113 8.97 -3.27 -1.12
C LEU A 113 8.35 -3.62 0.24
N SER A 114 8.75 -2.95 1.31
CA SER A 114 8.22 -3.19 2.65
C SER A 114 6.77 -2.73 2.79
N LEU A 115 6.40 -1.59 2.18
CA LEU A 115 5.01 -1.12 2.12
C LEU A 115 4.12 -2.11 1.35
N LEU A 116 4.53 -2.50 0.14
CA LEU A 116 3.78 -3.48 -0.66
C LEU A 116 3.75 -4.85 0.00
N GLY A 117 4.86 -5.27 0.60
CA GLY A 117 4.94 -6.50 1.39
C GLY A 117 3.92 -6.52 2.51
N ARG A 118 3.69 -5.38 3.15
CA ARG A 118 2.71 -5.24 4.23
C ARG A 118 1.29 -5.21 3.68
N VAL A 119 0.99 -4.40 2.67
CA VAL A 119 -0.33 -4.33 2.03
C VAL A 119 -0.79 -5.71 1.53
N THR A 120 0.11 -6.48 0.95
CA THR A 120 -0.20 -7.79 0.36
C THR A 120 -0.09 -8.95 1.34
N SER A 121 0.28 -8.72 2.61
CA SER A 121 0.61 -9.79 3.57
C SER A 121 -0.57 -10.73 3.84
N GLY A 122 -1.78 -10.20 3.98
CA GLY A 122 -2.99 -11.01 4.17
C GLY A 122 -3.32 -11.88 2.95
N ALA A 123 -3.26 -11.31 1.74
CA ALA A 123 -3.52 -12.05 0.50
C ALA A 123 -2.48 -13.14 0.22
N ARG A 124 -1.23 -12.94 0.65
CA ARG A 124 -0.13 -13.90 0.51
C ARG A 124 -0.04 -14.91 1.66
N ASN A 125 -0.76 -14.68 2.77
CA ASN A 125 -0.60 -15.39 4.04
C ASN A 125 0.87 -15.39 4.51
N PHE A 126 1.58 -14.28 4.31
CA PHE A 126 2.99 -14.12 4.65
C PHE A 126 3.32 -12.68 5.04
N GLY A 127 3.99 -12.51 6.18
CA GLY A 127 4.29 -11.21 6.77
C GLY A 127 3.40 -10.90 7.97
N PRO A 128 3.39 -9.66 8.47
CA PRO A 128 2.51 -9.25 9.55
C PRO A 128 1.04 -9.51 9.16
N PRO A 129 0.27 -10.21 10.01
CA PRO A 129 -1.10 -10.58 9.66
C PRO A 129 -2.01 -9.35 9.54
N LEU A 130 -2.88 -9.35 8.53
CA LEU A 130 -3.92 -8.35 8.32
C LEU A 130 -5.28 -9.06 8.22
N HIS A 131 -6.11 -8.87 9.23
CA HIS A 131 -7.42 -9.54 9.35
C HIS A 131 -8.56 -8.60 8.88
N TYR A 132 -8.52 -8.17 7.63
CA TYR A 132 -9.51 -7.33 6.96
C TYR A 132 -9.98 -8.00 5.68
N ASP A 133 -11.24 -7.76 5.31
CA ASP A 133 -11.79 -8.21 4.02
C ASP A 133 -11.27 -7.34 2.89
N TYR A 134 -11.17 -6.02 3.15
CA TYR A 134 -10.68 -5.02 2.20
C TYR A 134 -9.53 -4.20 2.79
N ILE A 135 -8.52 -3.96 1.96
CA ILE A 135 -7.48 -2.96 2.19
C ILE A 135 -7.68 -1.87 1.14
N VAL A 136 -8.11 -0.69 1.55
CA VAL A 136 -8.17 0.49 0.70
C VAL A 136 -6.90 1.29 0.92
N VAL A 137 -6.10 1.46 -0.11
CA VAL A 137 -4.84 2.20 -0.06
C VAL A 137 -5.06 3.57 -0.67
N ASP A 138 -4.99 4.63 0.15
CA ASP A 138 -4.83 6.00 -0.34
C ASP A 138 -3.39 6.16 -0.82
N ALA A 139 -3.20 5.90 -2.11
CA ALA A 139 -1.89 5.72 -2.68
C ALA A 139 -1.26 7.04 -3.11
N TYR A 140 0.03 6.99 -3.34
CA TYR A 140 0.79 8.11 -3.92
C TYR A 140 0.20 8.59 -5.26
N ALA A 141 0.52 9.82 -5.63
CA ALA A 141 0.21 10.35 -6.96
C ALA A 141 0.89 9.52 -8.07
N THR A 142 0.40 9.69 -9.29
CA THR A 142 0.69 8.91 -10.51
C THR A 142 2.12 8.34 -10.61
N GLY A 143 3.14 9.20 -10.70
CA GLY A 143 4.53 8.75 -10.86
C GLY A 143 5.11 8.01 -9.66
N HIS A 144 4.75 8.42 -8.44
CA HIS A 144 5.21 7.75 -7.24
C HIS A 144 4.55 6.38 -7.04
N LEU A 145 3.30 6.19 -7.48
CA LEU A 145 2.67 4.87 -7.48
C LEU A 145 3.42 3.90 -8.39
N LEU A 146 3.76 4.31 -9.62
CA LEU A 146 4.52 3.46 -10.54
C LEU A 146 5.88 3.10 -9.96
N ALA A 147 6.59 4.05 -9.35
CA ALA A 147 7.87 3.77 -8.67
C ALA A 147 7.69 2.75 -7.53
N LEU A 148 6.64 2.89 -6.72
CA LEU A 148 6.29 1.92 -5.67
C LEU A 148 6.06 0.52 -6.24
N LEU A 149 5.25 0.39 -7.29
CA LEU A 149 4.90 -0.90 -7.90
C LEU A 149 6.08 -1.55 -8.64
N ARG A 150 7.01 -0.76 -9.17
CA ARG A 150 8.24 -1.26 -9.84
C ARG A 150 9.28 -1.78 -8.85
N ALA A 151 9.24 -1.40 -7.58
CA ALA A 151 10.23 -1.81 -6.59
C ALA A 151 10.37 -3.34 -6.45
N PRO A 152 9.30 -4.14 -6.28
CA PRO A 152 9.44 -5.60 -6.23
C PRO A 152 9.86 -6.22 -7.57
N VAL A 153 9.54 -5.60 -8.71
CA VAL A 153 9.99 -6.07 -10.05
C VAL A 153 11.50 -5.91 -10.17
N GLY A 154 12.01 -4.68 -9.96
CA GLY A 154 13.45 -4.40 -10.05
C GLY A 154 14.28 -5.16 -9.01
N MET A 155 13.74 -5.32 -7.79
CA MET A 155 14.43 -6.12 -6.77
C MET A 155 14.49 -7.61 -7.16
N TYR A 156 13.46 -8.16 -7.80
CA TYR A 156 13.44 -9.54 -8.29
C TYR A 156 14.44 -9.77 -9.42
N GLU A 157 14.66 -8.80 -10.31
CA GLU A 157 15.67 -8.88 -11.34
C GLU A 157 17.10 -9.02 -10.80
N VAL A 158 17.36 -8.38 -9.65
CA VAL A 158 18.67 -8.42 -8.97
C VAL A 158 18.81 -9.66 -8.08
N ILE A 159 17.74 -10.01 -7.36
CA ILE A 159 17.74 -11.09 -6.36
C ILE A 159 16.63 -12.09 -6.69
N GLN A 160 16.91 -13.01 -7.61
CA GLN A 160 15.92 -14.02 -8.05
C GLN A 160 15.75 -15.16 -7.06
N TYR A 161 16.75 -15.44 -6.24
CA TYR A 161 16.79 -16.61 -5.36
C TYR A 161 16.70 -16.23 -3.89
N GLY A 162 16.42 -17.23 -3.04
CA GLY A 162 16.33 -17.07 -1.61
C GLY A 162 14.99 -16.45 -1.12
N PRO A 163 14.89 -16.10 0.16
CA PRO A 163 13.66 -15.57 0.74
C PRO A 163 13.19 -14.25 0.12
N MET A 164 14.12 -13.34 -0.19
CA MET A 164 13.80 -12.03 -0.76
C MET A 164 13.23 -12.16 -2.18
N GLY A 165 13.86 -12.95 -3.05
CA GLY A 165 13.34 -13.18 -4.41
C GLY A 165 11.95 -13.80 -4.40
N LYS A 166 11.71 -14.79 -3.52
CA LYS A 166 10.38 -15.39 -3.34
C LYS A 166 9.34 -14.35 -2.91
N GLN A 167 9.71 -13.41 -2.03
CA GLN A 167 8.82 -12.35 -1.59
C GLN A 167 8.47 -11.38 -2.72
N CYS A 168 9.46 -10.93 -3.48
CA CYS A 168 9.24 -10.05 -4.62
C CYS A 168 8.30 -10.71 -5.65
N ALA A 169 8.55 -11.97 -6.01
CA ALA A 169 7.70 -12.73 -6.92
C ALA A 169 6.25 -12.84 -6.40
N ALA A 170 6.07 -13.16 -5.11
CA ALA A 170 4.74 -13.28 -4.51
C ALA A 170 3.99 -11.94 -4.44
N ILE A 171 4.67 -10.82 -4.18
CA ILE A 171 4.08 -9.49 -4.23
C ILE A 171 3.63 -9.18 -5.66
N ASN A 172 4.49 -9.40 -6.66
CA ASN A 172 4.16 -9.18 -8.06
C ASN A 172 2.94 -9.99 -8.51
N GLN A 173 2.84 -11.26 -8.08
CA GLN A 173 1.67 -12.11 -8.35
C GLN A 173 0.38 -11.54 -7.78
N VAL A 174 0.39 -11.02 -6.53
CA VAL A 174 -0.80 -10.39 -5.93
C VAL A 174 -1.19 -9.13 -6.67
N ILE A 175 -0.21 -8.27 -7.04
CA ILE A 175 -0.48 -7.02 -7.78
C ILE A 175 -1.11 -7.33 -9.15
N ALA A 176 -0.65 -8.38 -9.84
CA ALA A 176 -1.16 -8.80 -11.14
C ALA A 176 -2.48 -9.58 -11.08
N ASP A 177 -2.90 -10.06 -9.89
CA ASP A 177 -4.17 -10.80 -9.73
C ASP A 177 -5.36 -9.84 -9.65
N LYS A 178 -6.04 -9.64 -10.77
CA LYS A 178 -7.24 -8.78 -10.90
C LYS A 178 -8.39 -9.18 -9.98
N SER A 179 -8.39 -10.41 -9.48
CA SER A 179 -9.40 -10.87 -8.51
C SER A 179 -9.09 -10.42 -7.09
N VAL A 180 -7.85 -10.00 -6.81
CA VAL A 180 -7.37 -9.56 -5.49
C VAL A 180 -7.07 -8.07 -5.50
N CYS A 181 -6.34 -7.58 -6.51
CA CYS A 181 -5.84 -6.21 -6.57
C CYS A 181 -6.55 -5.41 -7.66
N LYS A 182 -7.08 -4.24 -7.30
CA LYS A 182 -7.70 -3.29 -8.21
C LYS A 182 -7.07 -1.91 -8.07
N PHE A 183 -7.10 -1.13 -9.15
CA PHE A 183 -6.62 0.24 -9.21
C PHE A 183 -7.75 1.17 -9.62
N LEU A 184 -7.99 2.20 -8.81
CA LEU A 184 -8.98 3.25 -9.04
C LEU A 184 -8.22 4.55 -9.26
N ILE A 185 -8.29 5.09 -10.47
CA ILE A 185 -7.62 6.33 -10.85
C ILE A 185 -8.63 7.46 -10.73
N VAL A 186 -8.44 8.33 -9.75
CA VAL A 186 -9.27 9.53 -9.57
C VAL A 186 -8.74 10.65 -10.44
N THR A 187 -9.63 11.30 -11.17
CA THR A 187 -9.31 12.45 -12.03
C THR A 187 -10.35 13.55 -11.88
N LEU A 188 -10.03 14.74 -12.37
CA LEU A 188 -10.98 15.83 -12.63
C LEU A 188 -11.25 15.91 -14.13
N ALA A 189 -12.36 16.53 -14.51
CA ALA A 189 -12.69 16.80 -15.92
C ALA A 189 -11.88 18.00 -16.46
N GLU A 190 -10.57 17.89 -16.39
CA GLU A 190 -9.58 18.88 -16.82
C GLU A 190 -8.52 18.19 -17.68
N ASP A 191 -7.91 18.90 -18.64
CA ASP A 191 -7.00 18.32 -19.63
C ASP A 191 -5.83 17.54 -18.97
N LEU A 192 -5.04 18.19 -18.10
CA LEU A 192 -3.88 17.56 -17.49
C LEU A 192 -4.21 16.36 -16.59
N PRO A 193 -5.18 16.42 -15.67
CA PRO A 193 -5.58 15.25 -14.89
C PRO A 193 -6.07 14.09 -15.75
N VAL A 194 -6.78 14.35 -16.83
CA VAL A 194 -7.27 13.31 -17.76
C VAL A 194 -6.10 12.67 -18.51
N GLU A 195 -5.17 13.46 -19.07
CA GLU A 195 -3.99 12.95 -19.77
C GLU A 195 -3.16 12.06 -18.85
N GLU A 196 -2.80 12.54 -17.64
CA GLU A 196 -2.05 11.74 -16.66
C GLU A 196 -2.79 10.46 -16.25
N SER A 197 -4.12 10.49 -16.19
CA SER A 197 -4.91 9.30 -15.84
C SER A 197 -4.90 8.25 -16.95
N ILE A 198 -4.90 8.67 -18.22
CA ILE A 198 -4.77 7.81 -19.38
C ILE A 198 -3.39 7.16 -19.41
N GLU A 199 -2.33 7.96 -19.27
CA GLU A 199 -0.94 7.49 -19.24
C GLU A 199 -0.73 6.47 -18.10
N LEU A 200 -1.23 6.79 -16.89
CA LEU A 200 -1.15 5.86 -15.76
C LEU A 200 -1.93 4.58 -16.02
N SER A 201 -3.12 4.68 -16.61
CA SER A 201 -3.95 3.52 -16.96
C SER A 201 -3.22 2.59 -17.93
N GLU A 202 -2.57 3.14 -18.94
CA GLU A 202 -1.79 2.38 -19.90
C GLU A 202 -0.57 1.71 -19.26
N ALA A 203 0.19 2.45 -18.45
CA ALA A 203 1.32 1.90 -17.73
C ALA A 203 0.91 0.74 -16.80
N LEU A 204 -0.18 0.88 -16.05
CA LEU A 204 -0.69 -0.18 -15.17
C LEU A 204 -1.12 -1.42 -15.95
N LYS A 205 -1.73 -1.25 -17.13
CA LYS A 205 -2.12 -2.38 -18.00
C LYS A 205 -0.90 -3.12 -18.54
N ILE A 206 0.07 -2.38 -19.05
CA ILE A 206 1.25 -2.94 -19.73
C ILE A 206 2.22 -3.59 -18.73
N GLU A 207 2.56 -2.86 -17.66
CA GLU A 207 3.61 -3.29 -16.74
C GLU A 207 3.13 -4.29 -15.68
N PHE A 208 1.88 -4.16 -15.23
CA PHE A 208 1.36 -4.93 -14.10
C PHE A 208 0.16 -5.81 -14.43
N ASN A 209 -0.22 -5.94 -15.70
CA ASN A 209 -1.40 -6.70 -16.13
C ASN A 209 -2.68 -6.27 -15.40
N ALA A 210 -2.75 -5.03 -14.93
CA ALA A 210 -3.89 -4.51 -14.20
C ALA A 210 -5.07 -4.16 -15.12
N SER A 211 -6.24 -3.92 -14.51
CA SER A 211 -7.42 -3.39 -15.18
C SER A 211 -7.92 -2.18 -14.38
N PRO A 212 -7.26 -1.00 -14.52
CA PRO A 212 -7.64 0.18 -13.75
C PRO A 212 -9.00 0.73 -14.20
N GLU A 213 -9.74 1.25 -13.22
CA GLU A 213 -11.00 1.96 -13.39
C GLU A 213 -10.76 3.45 -13.16
N ILE A 214 -11.37 4.34 -13.97
CA ILE A 214 -11.23 5.80 -13.82
C ILE A 214 -12.49 6.35 -13.18
N ILE A 215 -12.29 7.17 -12.14
CA ILE A 215 -13.35 7.87 -11.42
C ILE A 215 -13.16 9.37 -11.66
N VAL A 216 -14.15 10.01 -12.23
CA VAL A 216 -14.20 11.47 -12.38
C VAL A 216 -14.87 12.04 -11.13
N ASN A 217 -14.15 12.89 -10.40
CA ASN A 217 -14.57 13.49 -9.13
C ASN A 217 -15.07 14.93 -9.35
#